data_0469c65f9aa71a20ea72e0f17c501778
#
_entry.id   0469c65f9aa71a20ea72e0f17c501778
#
_cell.length_a   1.000
_cell.length_b   1.000
_cell.length_c   1.000
_cell.angle_alpha   90.00
_cell.angle_beta   90.00
_cell.angle_gamma   90.00
#
_symmetry.space_group_name_H-M   'P 1'
#
loop_
_entity.id
_entity.type
_entity.pdbx_description
1 polymer ?
#
loop_
_entity_poly.entity_id
_entity_poly.type
_entity_poly.pdbx_seq_one_letter_code
_entity_poly.pdbx_strand_id
1 'polypeptide(L)'
;MITEDLQNLYQTYLGEVPEEIVELPSSGSNRRYFRLTGTQKLIGVYGTSKEENEAFLYMAAHFRKKGLPVPEVYICSEDKNCYLQEDLGDILLFNAIEKGRATSVFSEEEKEMLRKTIRLLPSIQFAGADGFDFSHCYPQAEFNQRSILWDLNYFKYCFLKARSEERRVGKE
;
A
#
# COMPACT_ATOMS: atom_id res chain seq x y z
N MET A 1 -15.48 3.89 18.50
CA MET A 1 -15.15 2.64 17.69
C MET A 1 -14.58 3.06 16.35
N ILE A 2 -13.75 2.21 15.70
CA ILE A 2 -13.04 2.58 14.43
C ILE A 2 -13.99 3.17 13.38
N THR A 3 -15.16 2.56 13.19
CA THR A 3 -16.17 3.03 12.23
C THR A 3 -16.75 4.40 12.61
N GLU A 4 -16.89 4.71 13.86
CA GLU A 4 -17.34 6.05 14.33
C GLU A 4 -16.26 7.10 14.08
N ASP A 5 -14.98 6.76 14.31
CA ASP A 5 -13.88 7.69 14.07
C ASP A 5 -13.77 8.02 12.58
N LEU A 6 -13.92 7.00 11.70
CA LEU A 6 -13.93 7.19 10.25
C LEU A 6 -15.17 7.96 9.77
N GLN A 7 -16.36 7.70 10.36
CA GLN A 7 -17.57 8.46 10.08
C GLN A 7 -17.40 9.93 10.46
N ASN A 8 -16.84 10.20 11.63
CA ASN A 8 -16.58 11.57 12.09
C ASN A 8 -15.58 12.30 11.19
N LEU A 9 -14.52 11.61 10.71
CA LEU A 9 -13.59 12.18 9.74
C LEU A 9 -14.28 12.50 8.42
N TYR A 10 -15.12 11.59 7.92
CA TYR A 10 -15.88 11.80 6.68
C TYR A 10 -16.81 13.01 6.82
N GLN A 11 -17.54 13.09 7.94
CA GLN A 11 -18.42 14.21 8.23
C GLN A 11 -17.65 15.54 8.38
N THR A 12 -16.48 15.50 9.00
CA THR A 12 -15.60 16.69 9.12
C THR A 12 -15.12 17.17 7.75
N TYR A 13 -14.81 16.25 6.84
CA TYR A 13 -14.30 16.59 5.52
C TYR A 13 -15.38 17.02 4.53
N LEU A 14 -16.52 16.31 4.48
CA LEU A 14 -17.58 16.52 3.47
C LEU A 14 -18.82 17.24 4.01
N GLY A 15 -18.95 17.39 5.32
CA GLY A 15 -20.11 18.03 5.97
C GLY A 15 -21.32 17.09 6.14
N GLU A 16 -21.21 15.83 5.78
CA GLU A 16 -22.25 14.81 5.82
C GLU A 16 -21.73 13.46 6.32
N VAL A 17 -22.60 12.58 6.77
CA VAL A 17 -22.24 11.22 7.14
C VAL A 17 -22.21 10.31 5.90
N PRO A 18 -21.33 9.30 5.83
CA PRO A 18 -21.38 8.34 4.75
C PRO A 18 -22.64 7.48 4.82
N GLU A 19 -23.19 7.11 3.66
CA GLU A 19 -24.35 6.22 3.54
C GLU A 19 -24.02 4.79 3.98
N GLU A 20 -22.78 4.35 3.72
CA GLU A 20 -22.30 3.01 4.02
C GLU A 20 -20.80 3.02 4.35
N ILE A 21 -20.40 2.15 5.29
CA ILE A 21 -18.99 1.88 5.63
C ILE A 21 -18.79 0.37 5.59
N VAL A 22 -17.99 -0.10 4.62
CA VAL A 22 -17.68 -1.53 4.43
C VAL A 22 -16.20 -1.79 4.67
N GLU A 23 -15.87 -2.72 5.56
CA GLU A 23 -14.49 -3.16 5.75
C GLU A 23 -14.01 -3.96 4.56
N LEU A 24 -12.84 -3.60 4.02
CA LEU A 24 -12.21 -4.31 2.91
C LEU A 24 -11.37 -5.49 3.43
N PRO A 25 -11.20 -6.54 2.61
CA PRO A 25 -10.36 -7.67 3.00
C PRO A 25 -8.95 -7.23 3.38
N SER A 26 -8.48 -7.69 4.54
CA SER A 26 -7.10 -7.40 4.99
C SER A 26 -6.09 -8.22 4.18
N SER A 27 -4.95 -7.60 3.88
CA SER A 27 -3.87 -8.22 3.09
C SER A 27 -2.53 -8.18 3.85
N GLY A 28 -2.41 -8.93 4.94
CA GLY A 28 -1.12 -9.11 5.65
C GLY A 28 -0.55 -7.86 6.36
N SER A 29 -1.25 -6.74 6.34
CA SER A 29 -0.91 -5.51 7.07
C SER A 29 -1.69 -5.42 8.38
N ASN A 30 -1.12 -4.78 9.39
CA ASN A 30 -1.85 -4.43 10.62
C ASN A 30 -2.86 -3.28 10.41
N ARG A 31 -2.86 -2.66 9.24
CA ARG A 31 -3.84 -1.63 8.87
C ARG A 31 -5.14 -2.27 8.42
N ARG A 32 -6.26 -1.64 8.83
CA ARG A 32 -7.61 -1.97 8.39
C ARG A 32 -8.08 -0.90 7.42
N TYR A 33 -8.71 -1.33 6.34
CA TYR A 33 -9.19 -0.46 5.28
C TYR A 33 -10.70 -0.56 5.20
N PHE A 34 -11.36 0.58 5.02
CA PHE A 34 -12.81 0.68 4.94
C PHE A 34 -13.17 1.54 3.73
N ARG A 35 -14.14 1.09 2.94
CA ARG A 35 -14.72 1.91 1.90
C ARG A 35 -15.91 2.66 2.49
N LEU A 36 -15.87 3.99 2.39
CA LEU A 36 -16.96 4.89 2.78
C LEU A 36 -17.63 5.36 1.51
N THR A 37 -18.93 5.11 1.42
CA THR A 37 -19.78 5.52 0.28
C THR A 37 -20.75 6.61 0.72
N GLY A 38 -20.93 7.62 -0.11
CA GLY A 38 -21.81 8.76 0.06
C GLY A 38 -21.67 9.66 -1.15
N THR A 39 -21.70 10.97 -0.99
CA THR A 39 -21.47 11.93 -2.08
C THR A 39 -20.11 11.71 -2.74
N GLN A 40 -19.11 11.33 -1.98
CA GLN A 40 -17.80 10.91 -2.50
C GLN A 40 -17.42 9.55 -1.92
N LYS A 41 -16.88 8.66 -2.78
CA LYS A 41 -16.29 7.39 -2.33
C LYS A 41 -14.87 7.62 -1.85
N LEU A 42 -14.58 7.22 -0.61
CA LEU A 42 -13.29 7.37 0.02
C LEU A 42 -12.84 6.05 0.66
N ILE A 43 -11.54 5.89 0.82
CA ILE A 43 -10.97 4.82 1.64
C ILE A 43 -10.59 5.41 3.00
N GLY A 44 -11.23 4.89 4.05
CA GLY A 44 -10.83 5.12 5.43
C GLY A 44 -9.79 4.10 5.86
N VAL A 45 -8.72 4.56 6.46
CA VAL A 45 -7.64 3.69 6.94
C VAL A 45 -7.51 3.86 8.45
N TYR A 46 -7.39 2.74 9.16
CA TYR A 46 -7.05 2.68 10.57
C TYR A 46 -5.75 1.91 10.76
N GLY A 47 -4.79 2.51 11.45
CA GLY A 47 -3.50 1.90 11.78
C GLY A 47 -3.13 2.16 13.23
N THR A 48 -2.68 1.12 13.95
CA THR A 48 -2.31 1.20 15.37
C THR A 48 -0.91 1.76 15.62
N SER A 49 -0.03 1.75 14.59
CA SER A 49 1.32 2.34 14.68
C SER A 49 1.27 3.79 14.20
N LYS A 50 1.38 4.72 15.14
CA LYS A 50 1.40 6.15 14.85
C LYS A 50 2.57 6.52 13.96
N GLU A 51 3.75 6.00 14.26
CA GLU A 51 4.99 6.28 13.51
C GLU A 51 4.88 5.81 12.05
N GLU A 52 4.28 4.64 11.83
CA GLU A 52 4.05 4.12 10.49
C GLU A 52 3.02 4.98 9.73
N ASN A 53 1.98 5.45 10.40
CA ASN A 53 0.98 6.32 9.81
C ASN A 53 1.57 7.69 9.47
N GLU A 54 2.37 8.29 10.36
CA GLU A 54 3.07 9.56 10.12
C GLU A 54 4.04 9.44 8.93
N ALA A 55 4.80 8.36 8.83
CA ALA A 55 5.66 8.08 7.69
C ALA A 55 4.86 7.99 6.37
N PHE A 56 3.73 7.28 6.38
CA PHE A 56 2.85 7.19 5.22
C PHE A 56 2.29 8.56 4.81
N LEU A 57 1.76 9.33 5.76
CA LEU A 57 1.17 10.64 5.50
C LEU A 57 2.21 11.62 4.93
N TYR A 58 3.43 11.62 5.48
CA TYR A 58 4.53 12.43 4.98
C TYR A 58 4.91 12.04 3.54
N MET A 59 5.09 10.74 3.29
CA MET A 59 5.46 10.20 1.97
C MET A 59 4.37 10.49 0.92
N ALA A 60 3.09 10.27 1.26
CA ALA A 60 1.96 10.54 0.36
C ALA A 60 1.90 12.02 -0.04
N ALA A 61 2.04 12.93 0.93
CA ALA A 61 2.04 14.38 0.69
C ALA A 61 3.23 14.80 -0.19
N HIS A 62 4.44 14.28 0.09
CA HIS A 62 5.63 14.60 -0.69
C HIS A 62 5.51 14.09 -2.13
N PHE A 63 5.12 12.83 -2.33
CA PHE A 63 4.97 12.24 -3.65
C PHE A 63 3.87 12.92 -4.47
N ARG A 64 2.74 13.26 -3.83
CA ARG A 64 1.68 14.03 -4.49
C ARG A 64 2.17 15.39 -4.96
N LYS A 65 2.94 16.11 -4.13
CA LYS A 65 3.57 17.40 -4.50
C LYS A 65 4.52 17.28 -5.69
N LYS A 66 5.18 16.11 -5.86
CA LYS A 66 6.04 15.81 -7.02
C LYS A 66 5.26 15.35 -8.25
N GLY A 67 3.92 15.27 -8.19
CA GLY A 67 3.09 14.81 -9.29
C GLY A 67 3.16 13.29 -9.54
N LEU A 68 3.63 12.52 -8.55
CA LEU A 68 3.66 11.07 -8.63
C LEU A 68 2.26 10.47 -8.43
N PRO A 69 1.91 9.37 -9.12
CA PRO A 69 0.60 8.75 -9.06
C PRO A 69 0.41 7.94 -7.77
N VAL A 70 0.14 8.64 -6.69
CA VAL A 70 -0.18 8.08 -5.37
C VAL A 70 -1.55 8.56 -4.92
N PRO A 71 -2.28 7.80 -4.06
CA PRO A 71 -3.57 8.24 -3.55
C PRO A 71 -3.42 9.56 -2.80
N GLU A 72 -4.38 10.46 -3.01
CA GLU A 72 -4.47 11.69 -2.25
C GLU A 72 -5.01 11.40 -0.85
N VAL A 73 -4.37 11.96 0.18
CA VAL A 73 -4.88 11.93 1.55
C VAL A 73 -5.61 13.25 1.81
N TYR A 74 -6.88 13.17 2.16
CA TYR A 74 -7.73 14.34 2.32
C TYR A 74 -7.75 14.89 3.74
N ILE A 75 -7.83 14.02 4.73
CA ILE A 75 -7.91 14.39 6.15
C ILE A 75 -7.34 13.25 7.02
N CYS A 76 -6.77 13.59 8.17
CA CYS A 76 -6.36 12.61 9.18
C CYS A 76 -6.84 13.06 10.57
N SER A 77 -7.04 12.10 11.47
CA SER A 77 -7.34 12.35 12.88
C SER A 77 -6.16 13.01 13.60
N GLU A 78 -6.44 13.71 14.70
CA GLU A 78 -5.41 14.38 15.50
C GLU A 78 -4.35 13.39 16.05
N ASP A 79 -4.80 12.20 16.46
CA ASP A 79 -3.95 11.12 16.97
C ASP A 79 -3.19 10.34 15.87
N LYS A 80 -3.44 10.65 14.58
CA LYS A 80 -2.86 10.00 13.40
C LYS A 80 -3.20 8.50 13.24
N ASN A 81 -4.17 7.99 13.96
CA ASN A 81 -4.59 6.59 13.84
C ASN A 81 -5.55 6.36 12.67
N CYS A 82 -6.34 7.38 12.29
CA CYS A 82 -7.29 7.33 11.18
C CYS A 82 -6.98 8.39 10.12
N TYR A 83 -7.19 8.05 8.86
CA TYR A 83 -7.16 9.03 7.76
C TYR A 83 -8.08 8.59 6.62
N LEU A 84 -8.50 9.57 5.80
CA LEU A 84 -9.28 9.33 4.58
C LEU A 84 -8.41 9.63 3.37
N GLN A 85 -8.43 8.72 2.42
CA GLN A 85 -7.71 8.84 1.16
C GLN A 85 -8.58 8.53 -0.05
N GLU A 86 -8.07 8.86 -1.23
CA GLU A 86 -8.65 8.56 -2.53
C GLU A 86 -8.94 7.06 -2.69
N ASP A 87 -10.15 6.74 -3.18
CA ASP A 87 -10.50 5.37 -3.59
C ASP A 87 -10.06 5.15 -5.05
N LEU A 88 -9.02 4.35 -5.24
CA LEU A 88 -8.50 3.97 -6.55
C LEU A 88 -9.25 2.79 -7.19
N GLY A 89 -10.33 2.31 -6.54
CA GLY A 89 -11.12 1.17 -7.00
C GLY A 89 -10.51 -0.19 -6.64
N ASP A 90 -11.02 -1.24 -7.30
CA ASP A 90 -10.74 -2.64 -6.92
C ASP A 90 -9.79 -3.36 -7.89
N ILE A 91 -9.40 -2.72 -8.99
CA ILE A 91 -8.59 -3.36 -10.02
C ILE A 91 -7.11 -3.24 -9.68
N LEU A 92 -6.56 -4.32 -9.13
CA LEU A 92 -5.11 -4.44 -8.93
C LEU A 92 -4.43 -4.90 -10.22
N LEU A 93 -3.21 -4.41 -10.49
CA LEU A 93 -2.40 -4.90 -11.62
C LEU A 93 -2.27 -6.41 -11.61
N PHE A 94 -2.10 -7.02 -10.43
CA PHE A 94 -2.02 -8.47 -10.25
C PHE A 94 -3.24 -9.20 -10.84
N ASN A 95 -4.46 -8.68 -10.65
CA ASN A 95 -5.69 -9.26 -11.18
C ASN A 95 -5.85 -8.93 -12.67
N ALA A 96 -5.48 -7.71 -13.08
CA ALA A 96 -5.59 -7.29 -14.47
C ALA A 96 -4.71 -8.11 -15.44
N ILE A 97 -3.63 -8.72 -14.94
CA ILE A 97 -2.73 -9.60 -15.72
C ILE A 97 -2.87 -11.09 -15.34
N GLU A 98 -3.99 -11.50 -14.77
CA GLU A 98 -4.19 -12.86 -14.25
C GLU A 98 -4.01 -13.91 -15.32
N LYS A 99 -4.57 -13.69 -16.52
CA LYS A 99 -4.49 -14.63 -17.64
C LYS A 99 -3.06 -14.85 -18.10
N GLY A 100 -2.28 -13.79 -18.25
CA GLY A 100 -0.86 -13.88 -18.61
C GLY A 100 -0.05 -14.61 -17.55
N ARG A 101 -0.31 -14.35 -16.26
CA ARG A 101 0.36 -15.04 -15.14
C ARG A 101 0.04 -16.54 -15.10
N ALA A 102 -1.23 -16.93 -15.35
CA ALA A 102 -1.66 -18.32 -15.32
C ALA A 102 -1.09 -19.14 -16.51
N THR A 103 -0.99 -18.52 -17.69
CA THR A 103 -0.58 -19.19 -18.92
C THR A 103 0.88 -18.99 -19.28
N SER A 104 1.59 -18.07 -18.61
CA SER A 104 2.92 -17.55 -18.97
C SER A 104 2.97 -16.89 -20.37
N VAL A 105 1.80 -16.55 -20.94
CA VAL A 105 1.66 -15.87 -22.24
C VAL A 105 0.83 -14.61 -22.03
N PHE A 106 1.49 -13.46 -22.03
CA PHE A 106 0.87 -12.16 -21.81
C PHE A 106 0.34 -11.56 -23.11
N SER A 107 -0.89 -11.03 -23.09
CA SER A 107 -1.44 -10.22 -24.18
C SER A 107 -0.68 -8.89 -24.34
N GLU A 108 -0.89 -8.18 -25.44
CA GLU A 108 -0.24 -6.85 -25.61
C GLU A 108 -0.78 -5.82 -24.61
N GLU A 109 -2.05 -5.89 -24.23
CA GLU A 109 -2.65 -5.03 -23.21
C GLU A 109 -2.00 -5.29 -21.83
N GLU A 110 -1.83 -6.55 -21.46
CA GLU A 110 -1.16 -6.93 -20.20
C GLU A 110 0.32 -6.47 -20.18
N LYS A 111 1.02 -6.66 -21.31
CA LYS A 111 2.40 -6.18 -21.47
C LYS A 111 2.50 -4.66 -21.37
N GLU A 112 1.53 -3.92 -21.93
CA GLU A 112 1.55 -2.47 -21.83
C GLU A 112 1.28 -1.98 -20.40
N MET A 113 0.39 -2.63 -19.64
CA MET A 113 0.21 -2.34 -18.21
C MET A 113 1.51 -2.57 -17.42
N LEU A 114 2.21 -3.67 -17.68
CA LEU A 114 3.52 -3.95 -17.07
C LEU A 114 4.57 -2.91 -17.47
N ARG A 115 4.65 -2.53 -18.76
CA ARG A 115 5.58 -1.49 -19.24
C ARG A 115 5.29 -0.14 -18.57
N LYS A 116 4.02 0.25 -18.44
CA LYS A 116 3.60 1.47 -17.74
C LYS A 116 4.10 1.47 -16.30
N THR A 117 3.92 0.38 -15.60
CA THR A 117 4.37 0.24 -14.21
C THR A 117 5.88 0.38 -14.10
N ILE A 118 6.64 -0.34 -14.97
CA ILE A 118 8.11 -0.28 -14.96
C ILE A 118 8.62 1.13 -15.29
N ARG A 119 7.98 1.84 -16.23
CA ARG A 119 8.36 3.22 -16.58
C ARG A 119 8.15 4.23 -15.45
N LEU A 120 7.25 3.93 -14.50
CA LEU A 120 7.03 4.79 -13.33
C LEU A 120 8.12 4.64 -12.26
N LEU A 121 8.78 3.49 -12.19
CA LEU A 121 9.78 3.22 -11.14
C LEU A 121 10.91 4.28 -11.09
N PRO A 122 11.55 4.68 -12.19
CA PRO A 122 12.57 5.74 -12.16
C PRO A 122 12.02 7.08 -11.64
N SER A 123 10.80 7.43 -12.01
CA SER A 123 10.16 8.67 -11.53
C SER A 123 9.94 8.62 -10.02
N ILE A 124 9.47 7.49 -9.47
CA ILE A 124 9.30 7.30 -8.04
C ILE A 124 10.66 7.36 -7.33
N GLN A 125 11.68 6.69 -7.87
CA GLN A 125 13.01 6.60 -7.25
C GLN A 125 13.76 7.93 -7.28
N PHE A 126 13.77 8.65 -8.39
CA PHE A 126 14.58 9.86 -8.56
C PHE A 126 13.80 11.14 -8.21
N ALA A 127 12.62 11.34 -8.82
CA ALA A 127 11.81 12.51 -8.53
C ALA A 127 11.20 12.44 -7.12
N GLY A 128 10.83 11.25 -6.67
CA GLY A 128 10.35 11.02 -5.31
C GLY A 128 11.41 11.25 -4.24
N ALA A 129 12.68 10.93 -4.52
CA ALA A 129 13.77 11.15 -3.57
C ALA A 129 14.23 12.61 -3.51
N ASP A 130 13.97 13.42 -4.54
CA ASP A 130 14.39 14.81 -4.59
C ASP A 130 13.70 15.66 -3.50
N GLY A 131 14.49 16.15 -2.53
CA GLY A 131 14.00 16.91 -1.38
C GLY A 131 13.18 16.11 -0.37
N PHE A 132 13.22 14.75 -0.43
CA PHE A 132 12.60 13.91 0.56
C PHE A 132 13.44 13.78 1.82
N ASP A 133 12.85 13.99 2.99
CA ASP A 133 13.52 13.77 4.27
C ASP A 133 13.34 12.33 4.73
N PHE A 134 14.38 11.51 4.53
CA PHE A 134 14.38 10.10 4.88
C PHE A 134 14.27 9.83 6.38
N SER A 135 14.48 10.84 7.25
CA SER A 135 14.28 10.68 8.70
C SER A 135 12.83 10.36 9.08
N HIS A 136 11.87 10.69 8.20
CA HIS A 136 10.46 10.34 8.35
C HIS A 136 10.11 8.89 7.95
N CYS A 137 11.08 8.11 7.42
CA CYS A 137 10.82 6.72 7.06
C CYS A 137 10.71 5.83 8.29
N TYR A 138 9.75 4.89 8.25
CA TYR A 138 9.55 3.87 9.26
C TYR A 138 9.72 2.48 8.63
N PRO A 139 10.36 1.52 9.29
CA PRO A 139 11.02 1.58 10.62
C PRO A 139 12.45 2.13 10.58
N GLN A 140 12.97 2.52 9.43
CA GLN A 140 14.33 3.04 9.27
C GLN A 140 14.47 3.91 8.01
N ALA A 141 15.46 4.82 8.07
CA ALA A 141 15.69 5.82 7.03
C ALA A 141 16.35 5.27 5.74
N GLU A 142 17.00 4.11 5.81
CA GLU A 142 17.78 3.55 4.70
C GLU A 142 17.70 2.02 4.64
N PHE A 143 17.90 1.49 3.43
CA PHE A 143 18.05 0.05 3.19
C PHE A 143 19.52 -0.34 3.44
N ASN A 144 19.85 -0.56 4.71
CA ASN A 144 21.20 -0.84 5.18
C ASN A 144 21.50 -2.35 5.27
N GLN A 145 22.70 -2.68 5.77
CA GLN A 145 23.13 -4.08 5.91
C GLN A 145 22.18 -4.94 6.75
N ARG A 146 21.53 -4.37 7.76
CA ARG A 146 20.54 -5.09 8.58
C ARG A 146 19.32 -5.48 7.74
N SER A 147 18.80 -4.60 6.89
CA SER A 147 17.69 -4.89 5.98
C SER A 147 18.07 -5.98 4.97
N ILE A 148 19.26 -5.86 4.38
CA ILE A 148 19.77 -6.85 3.42
C ILE A 148 19.86 -8.24 4.09
N LEU A 149 20.44 -8.32 5.27
CA LEU A 149 20.56 -9.60 6.01
C LEU A 149 19.19 -10.16 6.40
N TRP A 150 18.23 -9.30 6.75
CA TRP A 150 16.88 -9.72 7.06
C TRP A 150 16.19 -10.33 5.85
N ASP A 151 16.23 -9.68 4.70
CA ASP A 151 15.66 -10.19 3.45
C ASP A 151 16.32 -11.50 2.98
N LEU A 152 17.65 -11.58 3.06
CA LEU A 152 18.39 -12.81 2.73
C LEU A 152 18.03 -13.97 3.66
N ASN A 153 17.86 -13.71 4.97
CA ASN A 153 17.41 -14.72 5.91
C ASN A 153 15.96 -15.13 5.66
N TYR A 154 15.07 -14.17 5.38
CA TYR A 154 13.70 -14.46 5.00
C TYR A 154 13.63 -15.36 3.77
N PHE A 155 14.37 -15.03 2.70
CA PHE A 155 14.49 -15.87 1.50
C PHE A 155 15.03 -17.27 1.82
N LYS A 156 16.09 -17.35 2.63
CA LYS A 156 16.68 -18.63 3.05
C LYS A 156 15.69 -19.52 3.80
N TYR A 157 14.98 -18.98 4.76
CA TYR A 157 14.13 -19.78 5.65
C TYR A 157 12.74 -20.04 5.04
N CYS A 158 12.13 -19.05 4.40
CA CYS A 158 10.78 -19.17 3.86
C CYS A 158 10.74 -19.81 2.46
N PHE A 159 11.83 -19.74 1.68
CA PHE A 159 11.88 -20.27 0.32
C PHE A 159 12.84 -21.43 0.17
N LEU A 160 14.13 -21.24 0.43
CA LEU A 160 15.15 -22.28 0.14
C LEU A 160 14.98 -23.50 1.05
N LYS A 161 14.79 -23.32 2.35
CA LYS A 161 14.62 -24.44 3.29
C LYS A 161 13.31 -25.17 3.05
N ALA A 162 12.20 -24.48 2.90
CA ALA A 162 10.91 -25.09 2.62
C ALA A 162 10.98 -26.00 1.39
N ARG A 163 11.52 -25.48 0.27
CA ARG A 163 11.69 -26.29 -0.95
C ARG A 163 12.72 -27.41 -0.86
N SER A 164 13.74 -27.28 -0.01
CA SER A 164 14.72 -28.35 0.17
C SER A 164 14.15 -29.52 0.99
N GLU A 165 13.24 -29.25 1.91
CA GLU A 165 12.54 -30.27 2.69
C GLU A 165 11.50 -31.01 1.84
N GLU A 166 10.72 -30.31 1.00
CA GLU A 166 9.82 -30.94 0.02
C GLU A 166 10.57 -31.90 -0.94
N ARG A 167 11.77 -31.55 -1.36
CA ARG A 167 12.64 -32.43 -2.20
C ARG A 167 13.14 -33.68 -1.47
N ARG A 168 13.29 -33.64 -0.15
CA ARG A 168 13.71 -34.81 0.65
C ARG A 168 12.56 -35.76 0.86
N VAL A 169 11.37 -35.27 1.16
CA VAL A 169 10.16 -36.09 1.36
C VAL A 169 9.67 -36.78 0.08
N GLY A 170 9.93 -36.22 -1.09
CA GLY A 170 9.55 -36.81 -2.40
C GLY A 170 10.55 -37.84 -2.98
N LYS A 171 11.54 -38.26 -2.20
CA LYS A 171 12.55 -39.26 -2.62
C LYS A 171 12.57 -40.54 -1.77
N GLU A 172 11.61 -40.74 -0.91
CA GLU A 172 11.38 -42.00 -0.19
C GLU A 172 10.34 -42.90 -0.88
#